data_bb536b01f3cbf9e7f03401763a69bea8
#
_entry.id   bb536b01f3cbf9e7f03401763a69bea8
#
_cell.length_a   1.000
_cell.length_b   1.000
_cell.length_c   1.000
_cell.angle_alpha   90.00
_cell.angle_beta   90.00
_cell.angle_gamma   90.00
#
_symmetry.space_group_name_H-M   'P 1'
#
loop_
_entity.id
_entity.type
_entity.pdbx_description
1 polymer ?
#
loop_
_entity_poly.entity_id
_entity_poly.type
_entity_poly.pdbx_seq_one_letter_code
_entity_poly.pdbx_strand_id
1 'polypeptide(L)'
;MTDRAIDGPGETPEAGQNPLDTPAAATPRFAVEVAAWVVVPWAVGRRVGWIPAAVALVAIVAATGTFNAAGDKRHEGVTVPGPARLALEAALGIGAVVAAGYLWGAVGAALIAGLVVVAAVAGRRRGAWLLRGGVVGA
;
A
#
# COMPACT_ATOMS: atom_id res chain seq x y z
N MET A 1 -22.81 40.02 30.60
CA MET A 1 -21.79 38.99 30.90
C MET A 1 -21.90 37.99 29.79
N THR A 2 -21.18 38.20 28.71
CA THR A 2 -21.25 37.47 27.46
C THR A 2 -20.16 36.41 27.50
N ASP A 3 -20.57 35.17 27.69
CA ASP A 3 -19.74 33.99 27.66
C ASP A 3 -19.29 33.75 26.20
N ARG A 4 -18.04 34.10 25.93
CA ARG A 4 -17.42 33.87 24.63
C ARG A 4 -16.97 32.42 24.62
N ALA A 5 -17.75 31.54 23.98
CA ALA A 5 -17.32 30.21 23.65
C ALA A 5 -15.96 30.30 22.94
N ILE A 6 -14.95 29.70 23.58
CA ILE A 6 -13.62 29.53 23.01
C ILE A 6 -13.76 28.44 21.94
N ASP A 7 -13.93 28.88 20.68
CA ASP A 7 -13.71 28.03 19.55
C ASP A 7 -12.26 27.55 19.64
N GLY A 8 -12.11 26.28 20.01
CA GLY A 8 -10.82 25.59 19.95
C GLY A 8 -10.26 25.72 18.53
N PRO A 9 -8.95 25.75 18.36
CA PRO A 9 -8.34 25.84 17.04
C PRO A 9 -8.83 24.65 16.22
N GLY A 10 -9.72 24.93 15.26
CA GLY A 10 -10.11 23.94 14.27
C GLY A 10 -8.83 23.41 13.64
N GLU A 11 -8.59 22.13 13.79
CA GLU A 11 -7.50 21.46 13.10
C GLU A 11 -7.68 21.74 11.61
N THR A 12 -6.91 22.69 11.10
CA THR A 12 -6.78 22.90 9.66
C THR A 12 -6.30 21.59 9.08
N PRO A 13 -7.01 21.01 8.08
CA PRO A 13 -6.50 19.82 7.40
C PRO A 13 -5.09 20.13 6.95
N GLU A 14 -4.10 19.37 7.44
CA GLU A 14 -2.70 19.58 7.05
C GLU A 14 -2.61 19.55 5.54
N ALA A 15 -2.23 20.68 4.96
CA ALA A 15 -2.08 20.84 3.53
C ALA A 15 -1.09 19.77 3.01
N GLY A 16 -1.60 18.79 2.24
CA GLY A 16 -0.80 17.76 1.63
C GLY A 16 -1.23 16.32 1.87
N GLN A 17 -2.21 16.06 2.74
CA GLN A 17 -2.74 14.69 2.89
C GLN A 17 -3.78 14.38 1.83
N ASN A 18 -3.66 13.17 1.26
CA ASN A 18 -4.70 12.67 0.35
C ASN A 18 -6.02 12.44 1.12
N PRO A 19 -7.06 13.25 0.88
CA PRO A 19 -8.33 13.11 1.59
C PRO A 19 -9.04 11.78 1.29
N LEU A 20 -8.54 11.01 0.32
CA LEU A 20 -9.10 9.74 -0.12
C LEU A 20 -8.41 8.55 0.56
N ASP A 21 -7.36 8.76 1.35
CA ASP A 21 -6.66 7.70 2.11
C ASP A 21 -7.35 7.47 3.46
N THR A 22 -8.57 6.96 3.40
CA THR A 22 -9.32 6.61 4.60
C THR A 22 -8.78 5.32 5.23
N PRO A 23 -8.94 5.11 6.56
CA PRO A 23 -8.55 3.87 7.22
C PRO A 23 -9.18 2.62 6.55
N ALA A 24 -10.42 2.73 6.08
CA ALA A 24 -11.11 1.65 5.37
C ALA A 24 -10.46 1.28 4.04
N ALA A 25 -9.83 2.25 3.34
CA ALA A 25 -9.09 1.98 2.11
C ALA A 25 -7.64 1.56 2.38
N ALA A 26 -7.02 2.09 3.45
CA ALA A 26 -5.65 1.80 3.81
C ALA A 26 -5.47 0.39 4.39
N THR A 27 -6.41 -0.09 5.23
CA THR A 27 -6.30 -1.37 5.92
C THR A 27 -6.14 -2.57 4.97
N PRO A 28 -7.00 -2.80 3.96
CA PRO A 28 -6.83 -3.95 3.07
C PRO A 28 -5.56 -3.83 2.20
N ARG A 29 -5.15 -2.61 1.83
CA ARG A 29 -3.88 -2.38 1.13
C ARG A 29 -2.69 -2.79 1.99
N PHE A 30 -2.66 -2.35 3.25
CA PHE A 30 -1.62 -2.74 4.20
C PHE A 30 -1.60 -4.26 4.44
N ALA A 31 -2.77 -4.90 4.48
CA ALA A 31 -2.87 -6.35 4.59
C ALA A 31 -2.24 -7.08 3.38
N VAL A 32 -2.39 -6.55 2.16
CA VAL A 32 -1.69 -7.07 0.97
C VAL A 32 -0.18 -6.89 1.09
N GLU A 33 0.30 -5.74 1.55
CA GLU A 33 1.73 -5.48 1.76
C GLU A 33 2.31 -6.49 2.77
N VAL A 34 1.66 -6.67 3.92
CA VAL A 34 2.07 -7.64 4.95
C VAL A 34 2.05 -9.07 4.41
N ALA A 35 1.01 -9.44 3.66
CA ALA A 35 0.96 -10.76 3.02
C ALA A 35 2.14 -10.96 2.08
N ALA A 36 2.49 -9.96 1.25
CA ALA A 36 3.64 -10.03 0.37
C ALA A 36 4.97 -10.17 1.14
N TRP A 37 5.14 -9.45 2.26
CA TRP A 37 6.34 -9.53 3.12
C TRP A 37 6.55 -10.93 3.72
N VAL A 38 5.49 -11.69 3.92
CA VAL A 38 5.56 -13.04 4.49
C VAL A 38 5.64 -14.10 3.38
N VAL A 39 4.70 -14.05 2.44
CA VAL A 39 4.46 -15.14 1.50
C VAL A 39 5.57 -15.20 0.43
N VAL A 40 6.02 -14.03 -0.07
CA VAL A 40 7.05 -13.99 -1.13
C VAL A 40 8.40 -14.49 -0.61
N PRO A 41 8.95 -13.98 0.50
CA PRO A 41 10.21 -14.51 1.05
C PRO A 41 10.11 -15.98 1.43
N TRP A 42 8.95 -16.43 1.95
CA TRP A 42 8.75 -17.84 2.28
C TRP A 42 8.81 -18.71 1.02
N ALA A 43 8.14 -18.33 -0.07
CA ALA A 43 8.22 -19.07 -1.33
C ALA A 43 9.66 -19.09 -1.89
N VAL A 44 10.37 -17.97 -1.82
CA VAL A 44 11.79 -17.88 -2.20
C VAL A 44 12.64 -18.81 -1.34
N GLY A 45 12.45 -18.79 -0.03
CA GLY A 45 13.18 -19.63 0.92
C GLY A 45 12.98 -21.13 0.66
N ARG A 46 11.75 -21.51 0.34
CA ARG A 46 11.41 -22.92 -0.02
C ARG A 46 12.05 -23.37 -1.33
N ARG A 47 12.32 -22.47 -2.26
CA ARG A 47 12.85 -22.78 -3.58
C ARG A 47 14.38 -22.67 -3.69
N VAL A 48 14.97 -21.63 -3.10
CA VAL A 48 16.37 -21.27 -3.33
C VAL A 48 17.18 -21.00 -2.05
N GLY A 49 16.55 -21.07 -0.88
CA GLY A 49 17.22 -20.98 0.42
C GLY A 49 16.97 -19.66 1.16
N TRP A 50 17.42 -19.62 2.42
CA TRP A 50 17.08 -18.55 3.36
C TRP A 50 17.79 -17.21 3.06
N ILE A 51 18.99 -17.21 2.48
CA ILE A 51 19.71 -15.98 2.15
C ILE A 51 18.95 -15.18 1.08
N PRO A 52 18.58 -15.77 -0.10
CA PRO A 52 17.70 -15.09 -1.05
C PRO A 52 16.34 -14.68 -0.45
N ALA A 53 15.78 -15.45 0.48
CA ALA A 53 14.55 -15.08 1.16
C ALA A 53 14.71 -13.79 1.99
N ALA A 54 15.79 -13.69 2.75
CA ALA A 54 16.12 -12.49 3.52
C ALA A 54 16.32 -11.26 2.62
N VAL A 55 17.03 -11.44 1.51
CA VAL A 55 17.23 -10.37 0.50
C VAL A 55 15.88 -9.94 -0.09
N ALA A 56 15.01 -10.88 -0.45
CA ALA A 56 13.68 -10.59 -0.97
C ALA A 56 12.83 -9.81 0.04
N LEU A 57 12.85 -10.19 1.32
CA LEU A 57 12.14 -9.48 2.39
C LEU A 57 12.65 -8.04 2.50
N VAL A 58 13.96 -7.84 2.61
CA VAL A 58 14.56 -6.51 2.73
C VAL A 58 14.22 -5.65 1.51
N ALA A 59 14.31 -6.20 0.30
CA ALA A 59 13.99 -5.49 -0.94
C ALA A 59 12.52 -5.05 -0.98
N ILE A 60 11.58 -5.93 -0.61
CA ILE A 60 10.14 -5.63 -0.60
C ILE A 60 9.82 -4.55 0.45
N VAL A 61 10.32 -4.71 1.68
CA VAL A 61 10.09 -3.74 2.77
C VAL A 61 10.72 -2.37 2.41
N ALA A 62 11.94 -2.36 1.87
CA ALA A 62 12.57 -1.14 1.43
C ALA A 62 11.79 -0.46 0.29
N ALA A 63 11.33 -1.22 -0.70
CA ALA A 63 10.54 -0.67 -1.80
C ALA A 63 9.22 -0.06 -1.32
N THR A 64 8.48 -0.74 -0.44
CA THR A 64 7.19 -0.24 0.08
C THR A 64 7.35 0.94 1.04
N GLY A 65 8.47 1.01 1.79
CA GLY A 65 8.76 2.08 2.72
C GLY A 65 9.37 3.33 2.06
N THR A 66 10.19 3.14 1.03
CA THR A 66 10.98 4.22 0.41
C THR A 66 10.20 4.95 -0.70
N PHE A 67 9.48 4.24 -1.55
CA PHE A 67 8.80 4.83 -2.71
C PHE A 67 7.39 5.26 -2.35
N ASN A 68 7.17 6.57 -2.29
CA ASN A 68 5.88 7.17 -1.99
C ASN A 68 5.45 8.11 -3.12
N ALA A 69 4.14 8.21 -3.39
CA ALA A 69 3.61 9.27 -4.23
C ALA A 69 3.47 10.57 -3.42
N ALA A 70 3.62 11.72 -4.08
CA ALA A 70 3.45 13.02 -3.44
C ALA A 70 2.06 13.11 -2.78
N GLY A 71 1.99 13.48 -1.51
CA GLY A 71 0.77 13.59 -0.73
C GLY A 71 0.11 12.28 -0.30
N ASP A 72 0.74 11.12 -0.57
CA ASP A 72 0.15 9.80 -0.26
C ASP A 72 0.48 9.31 1.16
N LYS A 73 1.61 9.72 1.73
CA LYS A 73 2.01 9.38 3.11
C LYS A 73 2.70 10.55 3.80
N ARG A 74 2.63 10.60 5.13
CA ARG A 74 3.25 11.64 5.98
C ARG A 74 4.77 11.57 6.07
N HIS A 75 5.42 10.51 5.59
CA HIS A 75 6.84 10.30 5.77
C HIS A 75 7.63 10.69 4.52
N GLU A 76 8.75 11.33 4.73
CA GLU A 76 9.73 11.66 3.70
C GLU A 76 10.30 10.36 3.10
N GLY A 77 10.14 10.20 1.80
CA GLY A 77 10.66 9.11 1.00
C GLY A 77 10.95 9.60 -0.40
N VAL A 78 11.45 8.73 -1.26
CA VAL A 78 11.63 9.06 -2.67
C VAL A 78 10.26 9.22 -3.32
N THR A 79 9.95 10.43 -3.77
CA THR A 79 8.71 10.73 -4.47
C THR A 79 8.71 10.12 -5.85
N VAL A 80 7.73 9.27 -6.15
CA VAL A 80 7.54 8.66 -7.46
C VAL A 80 6.21 9.10 -8.06
N PRO A 81 6.08 9.08 -9.41
CA PRO A 81 4.80 9.34 -10.06
C PRO A 81 3.72 8.37 -9.57
N GLY A 82 2.48 8.86 -9.45
CA GLY A 82 1.34 8.04 -8.98
C GLY A 82 1.18 6.71 -9.74
N PRO A 83 1.29 6.67 -11.08
CA PRO A 83 1.25 5.41 -11.82
C PRO A 83 2.36 4.42 -11.43
N ALA A 84 3.58 4.90 -11.16
CA ALA A 84 4.69 4.06 -10.71
C ALA A 84 4.42 3.45 -9.31
N ARG A 85 3.81 4.23 -8.42
CA ARG A 85 3.37 3.73 -7.10
C ARG A 85 2.31 2.64 -7.25
N LEU A 86 1.31 2.84 -8.11
CA LEU A 86 0.30 1.82 -8.39
C LEU A 86 0.88 0.56 -9.02
N ALA A 87 1.84 0.70 -9.93
CA ALA A 87 2.54 -0.43 -10.54
C ALA A 87 3.32 -1.24 -9.49
N LEU A 88 3.96 -0.58 -8.53
CA LEU A 88 4.62 -1.25 -7.41
C LEU A 88 3.61 -2.03 -6.55
N GLU A 89 2.48 -1.43 -6.19
CA GLU A 89 1.43 -2.11 -5.41
C GLU A 89 0.85 -3.32 -6.18
N ALA A 90 0.62 -3.16 -7.49
CA ALA A 90 0.15 -4.27 -8.34
C ALA A 90 1.19 -5.41 -8.42
N ALA A 91 2.47 -5.08 -8.59
CA ALA A 91 3.55 -6.05 -8.64
C ALA A 91 3.66 -6.85 -7.33
N LEU A 92 3.52 -6.19 -6.17
CA LEU A 92 3.49 -6.84 -4.87
C LEU A 92 2.29 -7.77 -4.72
N GLY A 93 1.10 -7.31 -5.11
CA GLY A 93 -0.11 -8.12 -5.06
C GLY A 93 -0.01 -9.37 -5.95
N ILE A 94 0.45 -9.21 -7.18
CA ILE A 94 0.67 -10.32 -8.11
C ILE A 94 1.74 -11.29 -7.56
N GLY A 95 2.85 -10.76 -7.07
CA GLY A 95 3.91 -11.56 -6.45
C GLY A 95 3.40 -12.40 -5.27
N ALA A 96 2.57 -11.80 -4.41
CA ALA A 96 1.96 -12.50 -3.29
C ALA A 96 1.00 -13.62 -3.74
N VAL A 97 0.17 -13.39 -4.77
CA VAL A 97 -0.73 -14.39 -5.34
C VAL A 97 0.06 -15.57 -5.91
N VAL A 98 1.10 -15.30 -6.70
CA VAL A 98 1.95 -16.33 -7.31
C VAL A 98 2.67 -17.14 -6.23
N ALA A 99 3.24 -16.46 -5.23
CA ALA A 99 3.92 -17.11 -4.12
C ALA A 99 2.97 -17.98 -3.28
N ALA A 100 1.77 -17.49 -2.99
CA ALA A 100 0.73 -18.26 -2.30
C ALA A 100 0.29 -19.47 -3.09
N GLY A 101 0.14 -19.32 -4.40
CA GLY A 101 -0.14 -20.45 -5.31
C GLY A 101 0.94 -21.51 -5.30
N TYR A 102 2.21 -21.10 -5.26
CA TYR A 102 3.34 -22.01 -5.12
C TYR A 102 3.35 -22.75 -3.78
N LEU A 103 3.05 -22.04 -2.68
CA LEU A 103 3.10 -22.62 -1.33
C LEU A 103 1.90 -23.52 -1.00
N TRP A 104 0.69 -23.08 -1.39
CA TRP A 104 -0.58 -23.67 -0.93
C TRP A 104 -1.55 -24.02 -2.07
N GLY A 105 -1.08 -23.98 -3.32
CA GLY A 105 -1.89 -24.30 -4.50
C GLY A 105 -3.00 -23.27 -4.77
N ALA A 106 -4.02 -23.70 -5.50
CA ALA A 106 -5.11 -22.85 -5.97
C ALA A 106 -5.86 -22.14 -4.83
N VAL A 107 -6.01 -22.78 -3.68
CA VAL A 107 -6.70 -22.18 -2.52
C VAL A 107 -5.92 -20.99 -1.98
N GLY A 108 -4.60 -21.13 -1.80
CA GLY A 108 -3.75 -20.03 -1.36
C GLY A 108 -3.77 -18.86 -2.35
N ALA A 109 -3.63 -19.15 -3.63
CA ALA A 109 -3.73 -18.13 -4.68
C ALA A 109 -5.07 -17.42 -4.64
N ALA A 110 -6.19 -18.12 -4.52
CA ALA A 110 -7.52 -17.54 -4.47
C ALA A 110 -7.75 -16.65 -3.26
N LEU A 111 -7.27 -17.05 -2.08
CA LEU A 111 -7.39 -16.24 -0.85
C LEU A 111 -6.63 -14.91 -0.97
N ILE A 112 -5.37 -14.97 -1.43
CA ILE A 112 -4.58 -13.75 -1.62
C ILE A 112 -5.13 -12.90 -2.77
N ALA A 113 -5.58 -13.50 -3.86
CA ALA A 113 -6.23 -12.76 -4.95
C ALA A 113 -7.50 -12.05 -4.47
N GLY A 114 -8.32 -12.69 -3.65
CA GLY A 114 -9.49 -12.09 -3.02
C GLY A 114 -9.13 -10.85 -2.18
N LEU A 115 -8.07 -10.94 -1.37
CA LEU A 115 -7.55 -9.82 -0.59
C LEU A 115 -7.08 -8.67 -1.50
N VAL A 116 -6.37 -8.97 -2.58
CA VAL A 116 -5.91 -7.97 -3.57
C VAL A 116 -7.10 -7.27 -4.23
N VAL A 117 -8.15 -8.02 -4.60
CA VAL A 117 -9.38 -7.44 -5.17
C VAL A 117 -10.07 -6.53 -4.17
N VAL A 118 -10.21 -6.94 -2.91
CA VAL A 118 -10.78 -6.10 -1.85
C VAL A 118 -9.97 -4.81 -1.68
N ALA A 119 -8.65 -4.89 -1.66
CA ALA A 119 -7.78 -3.73 -1.57
C ALA A 119 -7.93 -2.79 -2.78
N ALA A 120 -8.01 -3.34 -4.00
CA ALA A 120 -8.20 -2.57 -5.23
C ALA A 120 -9.57 -1.86 -5.24
N VAL A 121 -10.63 -2.53 -4.83
CA VAL A 121 -11.99 -1.96 -4.78
C VAL A 121 -12.08 -0.87 -3.71
N ALA A 122 -11.54 -1.12 -2.51
CA ALA A 122 -11.51 -0.14 -1.42
C ALA A 122 -10.66 1.09 -1.79
N GLY A 123 -9.52 0.87 -2.46
CA GLY A 123 -8.58 1.91 -2.88
C GLY A 123 -8.91 2.58 -4.23
N ARG A 124 -10.01 2.24 -4.90
CA ARG A 124 -10.30 2.71 -6.27
C ARG A 124 -10.28 4.23 -6.46
N ARG A 125 -10.79 4.99 -5.48
CA ARG A 125 -10.79 6.47 -5.53
C ARG A 125 -9.39 7.04 -5.43
N ARG A 126 -8.56 6.50 -4.51
CA ARG A 126 -7.14 6.83 -4.38
C ARG A 126 -6.38 6.47 -5.66
N GLY A 127 -6.62 5.27 -6.21
CA GLY A 127 -6.00 4.83 -7.46
C GLY A 127 -6.30 5.78 -8.62
N ALA A 128 -7.56 6.19 -8.78
CA ALA A 128 -7.96 7.16 -9.79
C ALA A 128 -7.29 8.54 -9.58
N TRP A 129 -7.13 8.98 -8.34
CA TRP A 129 -6.42 10.21 -7.99
C TRP A 129 -4.92 10.12 -8.34
N LEU A 130 -4.26 9.02 -8.01
CA LEU A 130 -2.85 8.78 -8.36
C LEU A 130 -2.61 8.76 -9.87
N LEU A 131 -3.54 8.19 -10.65
CA LEU A 131 -3.47 8.17 -12.12
C LEU A 131 -3.61 9.56 -12.75
N ARG A 132 -4.28 10.50 -12.07
CA ARG A 132 -4.44 11.89 -12.51
C ARG A 132 -3.27 12.79 -12.08
N GLY A 133 -2.20 12.23 -11.55
CA GLY A 133 -1.01 12.96 -11.14
C GLY A 133 -1.00 13.46 -9.69
N GLY A 134 -1.95 13.03 -8.86
CA GLY A 134 -1.94 13.35 -7.42
C GLY A 134 -2.15 14.82 -7.08
N VAL A 135 -2.55 15.67 -8.03
CA VAL A 135 -2.77 17.10 -7.79
C VAL A 135 -4.17 17.30 -7.25
N VAL A 136 -4.26 17.81 -6.01
CA VAL A 136 -5.52 18.29 -5.44
C VAL A 136 -5.74 19.71 -5.98
N GLY A 137 -6.66 19.84 -6.94
CA GLY A 137 -7.19 21.12 -7.37
C GLY A 137 -6.33 21.88 -8.39
N ALA A 138 -6.68 21.80 -9.63
CA ALA A 138 -6.66 22.94 -10.53
C ALA A 138 -8.09 23.44 -10.68
#